data_18fb1977840387e754e2bfeee308ca87
#
_entry.id   18fb1977840387e754e2bfeee308ca87
#
_cell.length_a   1.000
_cell.length_b   1.000
_cell.length_c   1.000
_cell.angle_alpha   90.00
_cell.angle_beta   90.00
_cell.angle_gamma   90.00
#
_symmetry.space_group_name_H-M   'P 1'
#
loop_
_entity.id
_entity.type
_entity.pdbx_description
1 polymer ?
#
loop_
_entity_poly.entity_id
_entity_poly.type
_entity_poly.pdbx_seq_one_letter_code
_entity_poly.pdbx_strand_id
1 'polypeptide(L)'
;MAELSSPVTYSSALGDGQCLAGTFKVDVPAMTVEWSDGMYQVHGYKRGEVVPTLDLLLSHKHADDRQHCQDIVTKILQSGGYFSMYHRIVDARGNTRHVLTSGDAIKDEDGRVTALEGIMLDLSSTLRRETEQIAREAVVAATATRSIIDQARGILMGRLLIGSEAAFQLLVTHSSHRNLKLAVVAAEILRLAALPEGPAELDAAIREMQARALKVESSRRK
;
A
#
# COMPACT_ATOMS: atom_id res chain seq x y z
N MET A 1 31.04 -24.99 2.12
CA MET A 1 29.59 -25.25 2.16
C MET A 1 29.04 -24.59 3.43
N ALA A 2 28.38 -23.46 3.29
CA ALA A 2 27.73 -22.81 4.44
C ALA A 2 26.46 -23.60 4.79
N GLU A 3 26.36 -24.05 6.02
CA GLU A 3 25.17 -24.75 6.53
C GLU A 3 23.95 -23.83 6.44
N LEU A 4 22.96 -24.27 5.67
CA LEU A 4 21.63 -23.64 5.52
C LEU A 4 20.74 -23.82 6.79
N SER A 5 21.35 -23.81 7.97
CA SER A 5 20.69 -24.27 9.22
C SER A 5 20.04 -23.17 10.06
N SER A 6 20.01 -21.93 9.63
CA SER A 6 19.36 -20.87 10.39
C SER A 6 18.39 -20.06 9.53
N PRO A 7 17.20 -19.70 10.04
CA PRO A 7 16.31 -18.79 9.32
C PRO A 7 17.04 -17.45 9.14
N VAL A 8 17.26 -17.08 7.87
CA VAL A 8 17.85 -15.78 7.57
C VAL A 8 16.75 -14.74 7.72
N THR A 9 16.91 -13.86 8.72
CA THR A 9 16.01 -12.73 8.90
C THR A 9 16.61 -11.52 8.20
N TYR A 10 15.95 -11.02 7.17
CA TYR A 10 16.32 -9.76 6.55
C TYR A 10 15.59 -8.61 7.26
N SER A 11 16.35 -7.66 7.79
CA SER A 11 15.78 -6.40 8.27
C SER A 11 15.52 -5.48 7.06
N SER A 12 14.31 -4.96 6.95
CA SER A 12 14.00 -3.94 5.96
C SER A 12 14.57 -2.59 6.42
N ALA A 13 15.27 -1.86 5.52
CA ALA A 13 15.67 -0.48 5.75
C ALA A 13 14.47 0.49 5.91
N LEU A 14 13.24 0.02 5.65
CA LEU A 14 12.01 0.78 5.74
C LEU A 14 11.25 0.60 7.07
N GLY A 15 11.87 0.01 8.08
CA GLY A 15 11.28 -0.14 9.42
C GLY A 15 11.64 -1.45 10.11
N ASP A 16 11.30 -1.59 11.40
CA ASP A 16 11.59 -2.74 12.28
C ASP A 16 10.83 -4.04 11.91
N GLY A 17 10.41 -4.18 10.65
CA GLY A 17 9.68 -5.32 10.15
C GLY A 17 10.60 -6.49 9.81
N GLN A 18 10.55 -7.57 10.58
CA GLN A 18 11.15 -8.83 10.19
C GLN A 18 10.40 -9.41 8.99
N CYS A 19 11.04 -9.47 7.83
CA CYS A 19 10.55 -10.25 6.70
C CYS A 19 10.98 -11.69 6.88
N LEU A 20 10.03 -12.63 6.82
CA LEU A 20 10.34 -14.04 6.82
C LEU A 20 10.95 -14.40 5.46
N ALA A 21 12.10 -15.03 5.47
CA ALA A 21 12.81 -15.43 4.27
C ALA A 21 13.18 -16.91 4.33
N GLY A 22 13.12 -17.58 3.19
CA GLY A 22 13.53 -18.97 3.04
C GLY A 22 14.33 -19.18 1.77
N THR A 23 15.32 -20.08 1.80
CA THR A 23 16.07 -20.51 0.64
C THR A 23 15.62 -21.89 0.19
N PHE A 24 15.72 -22.14 -1.09
CA PHE A 24 15.42 -23.45 -1.69
C PHE A 24 16.48 -23.84 -2.71
N LYS A 25 16.62 -25.14 -2.88
CA LYS A 25 17.42 -25.74 -3.94
C LYS A 25 16.62 -26.86 -4.58
N VAL A 26 16.59 -26.88 -5.89
CA VAL A 26 16.02 -27.98 -6.68
C VAL A 26 17.16 -28.67 -7.40
N ASP A 27 17.34 -29.96 -7.17
CA ASP A 27 18.20 -30.81 -7.99
C ASP A 27 17.35 -31.30 -9.17
N VAL A 28 17.70 -30.88 -10.38
CA VAL A 28 16.88 -31.12 -11.57
C VAL A 28 16.99 -32.58 -12.03
N PRO A 29 18.18 -33.19 -12.11
CA PRO A 29 18.31 -34.62 -12.43
C PRO A 29 17.60 -35.57 -11.45
N ALA A 30 17.75 -35.31 -10.17
CA ALA A 30 17.14 -36.15 -9.13
C ALA A 30 15.67 -35.78 -8.83
N MET A 31 15.17 -34.62 -9.32
CA MET A 31 13.86 -34.06 -9.00
C MET A 31 13.62 -33.91 -7.50
N THR A 32 14.67 -33.64 -6.73
CA THR A 32 14.58 -33.40 -5.29
C THR A 32 14.60 -31.91 -4.98
N VAL A 33 13.93 -31.55 -3.89
CA VAL A 33 13.83 -30.17 -3.42
C VAL A 33 14.27 -30.08 -1.97
N GLU A 34 15.16 -29.15 -1.70
CA GLU A 34 15.59 -28.83 -0.34
C GLU A 34 15.04 -27.48 0.08
N TRP A 35 14.54 -27.38 1.29
CA TRP A 35 14.03 -26.16 1.91
C TRP A 35 14.79 -25.82 3.19
N SER A 36 15.14 -24.56 3.36
CA SER A 36 15.55 -24.04 4.66
C SER A 36 14.36 -23.95 5.64
N ASP A 37 14.62 -23.78 6.92
CA ASP A 37 13.56 -23.61 7.93
C ASP A 37 12.65 -22.42 7.61
N GLY A 38 13.20 -21.32 7.08
CA GLY A 38 12.42 -20.18 6.63
C GLY A 38 11.44 -20.53 5.50
N MET A 39 11.83 -21.41 4.59
CA MET A 39 10.96 -21.84 3.49
C MET A 39 9.77 -22.66 3.99
N TYR A 40 9.99 -23.57 4.95
CA TYR A 40 8.89 -24.27 5.64
C TYR A 40 7.94 -23.27 6.31
N GLN A 41 8.49 -22.29 7.03
CA GLN A 41 7.68 -21.28 7.74
C GLN A 41 6.87 -20.40 6.79
N VAL A 42 7.45 -20.00 5.64
CA VAL A 42 6.73 -19.21 4.61
C VAL A 42 5.53 -19.99 4.09
N HIS A 43 5.66 -21.32 3.93
CA HIS A 43 4.57 -22.18 3.49
C HIS A 43 3.65 -22.66 4.62
N GLY A 44 3.93 -22.27 5.88
CA GLY A 44 3.08 -22.58 7.04
C GLY A 44 3.34 -23.93 7.70
N TYR A 45 4.47 -24.58 7.35
CA TYR A 45 4.89 -25.88 7.89
C TYR A 45 6.00 -25.74 8.94
N LYS A 46 6.16 -26.77 9.74
CA LYS A 46 7.39 -27.06 10.48
C LYS A 46 8.27 -27.99 9.68
N ARG A 47 9.59 -27.91 9.91
CA ARG A 47 10.53 -28.85 9.28
C ARG A 47 10.12 -30.29 9.59
N GLY A 48 10.04 -31.13 8.54
CA GLY A 48 9.67 -32.55 8.64
C GLY A 48 8.17 -32.85 8.57
N GLU A 49 7.29 -31.84 8.57
CA GLU A 49 5.84 -32.08 8.38
C GLU A 49 5.51 -32.48 6.93
N VAL A 50 6.33 -32.03 5.98
CA VAL A 50 6.19 -32.37 4.54
C VAL A 50 7.55 -32.65 3.93
N VAL A 51 7.56 -33.44 2.86
CA VAL A 51 8.73 -33.61 1.99
C VAL A 51 8.61 -32.58 0.86
N PRO A 52 9.54 -31.62 0.73
CA PRO A 52 9.51 -30.65 -0.34
C PRO A 52 9.60 -31.30 -1.71
N THR A 53 8.72 -30.91 -2.60
CA THR A 53 8.72 -31.30 -4.02
C THR A 53 8.37 -30.08 -4.86
N LEU A 54 8.68 -30.16 -6.15
CA LEU A 54 8.29 -29.09 -7.08
C LEU A 54 6.76 -28.97 -7.18
N ASP A 55 6.05 -30.11 -7.16
CA ASP A 55 4.58 -30.14 -7.18
C ASP A 55 3.99 -29.51 -5.93
N LEU A 56 4.55 -29.79 -4.75
CA LEU A 56 4.13 -29.13 -3.50
C LEU A 56 4.33 -27.62 -3.61
N LEU A 57 5.48 -27.17 -4.09
CA LEU A 57 5.79 -25.75 -4.26
C LEU A 57 4.82 -25.07 -5.24
N LEU A 58 4.44 -25.73 -6.33
CA LEU A 58 3.47 -25.23 -7.30
C LEU A 58 2.03 -25.27 -6.77
N SER A 59 1.68 -26.27 -5.95
CA SER A 59 0.34 -26.40 -5.37
C SER A 59 -0.01 -25.26 -4.44
N HIS A 60 0.98 -24.67 -3.77
CA HIS A 60 0.81 -23.50 -2.91
C HIS A 60 0.61 -22.18 -3.68
N LYS A 61 0.84 -22.14 -4.99
CA LYS A 61 0.60 -20.92 -5.76
C LYS A 61 -0.88 -20.54 -5.74
N HIS A 62 -1.18 -19.27 -5.53
CA HIS A 62 -2.54 -18.77 -5.64
C HIS A 62 -3.13 -19.13 -7.01
N ALA A 63 -4.42 -19.42 -7.07
CA ALA A 63 -5.05 -19.93 -8.29
C ALA A 63 -4.80 -19.01 -9.50
N ASP A 64 -4.93 -17.69 -9.32
CA ASP A 64 -4.73 -16.71 -10.40
C ASP A 64 -3.28 -16.62 -10.88
N ASP A 65 -2.30 -16.92 -10.00
CA ASP A 65 -0.87 -16.73 -10.28
C ASP A 65 -0.21 -18.03 -10.75
N ARG A 66 -0.89 -19.18 -10.59
CA ARG A 66 -0.34 -20.52 -10.77
C ARG A 66 0.21 -20.75 -12.18
N GLN A 67 -0.57 -20.43 -13.21
CA GLN A 67 -0.16 -20.66 -14.59
C GLN A 67 1.09 -19.85 -14.93
N HIS A 68 1.09 -18.57 -14.58
CA HIS A 68 2.23 -17.70 -14.85
C HIS A 68 3.51 -18.17 -14.12
N CYS A 69 3.39 -18.58 -12.86
CA CYS A 69 4.52 -19.16 -12.12
C CYS A 69 5.03 -20.45 -12.75
N GLN A 70 4.15 -21.31 -13.22
CA GLN A 70 4.50 -22.56 -13.87
C GLN A 70 5.24 -22.33 -15.19
N ASP A 71 4.80 -21.35 -15.98
CA ASP A 71 5.45 -20.98 -17.25
C ASP A 71 6.88 -20.48 -17.00
N ILE A 72 7.08 -19.64 -15.97
CA ILE A 72 8.41 -19.17 -15.58
C ILE A 72 9.30 -20.32 -15.15
N VAL A 73 8.83 -21.20 -14.26
CA VAL A 73 9.60 -22.36 -13.78
C VAL A 73 9.97 -23.27 -14.95
N THR A 74 9.04 -23.58 -15.84
CA THR A 74 9.28 -24.40 -17.02
C THR A 74 10.34 -23.79 -17.92
N LYS A 75 10.25 -22.49 -18.19
CA LYS A 75 11.24 -21.76 -18.99
C LYS A 75 12.64 -21.82 -18.38
N ILE A 76 12.74 -21.60 -17.06
CA ILE A 76 14.04 -21.61 -16.36
C ILE A 76 14.65 -23.01 -16.35
N LEU A 77 13.85 -24.05 -16.15
CA LEU A 77 14.31 -25.44 -16.21
C LEU A 77 14.85 -25.82 -17.60
N GLN A 78 14.29 -25.25 -18.66
CA GLN A 78 14.71 -25.50 -20.04
C GLN A 78 15.90 -24.65 -20.47
N SER A 79 15.87 -23.36 -20.17
CA SER A 79 16.80 -22.38 -20.72
C SER A 79 17.86 -21.91 -19.73
N GLY A 80 17.64 -22.14 -18.44
CA GLY A 80 18.43 -21.55 -17.35
C GLY A 80 18.27 -20.05 -17.23
N GLY A 81 19.15 -19.44 -16.44
CA GLY A 81 19.23 -18.00 -16.20
C GLY A 81 18.56 -17.59 -14.91
N TYR A 82 18.68 -16.29 -14.65
CA TYR A 82 18.10 -15.64 -13.46
C TYR A 82 16.60 -15.45 -13.63
N PHE A 83 15.87 -15.59 -12.52
CA PHE A 83 14.45 -15.25 -12.45
C PHE A 83 14.13 -14.47 -11.18
N SER A 84 13.12 -13.62 -11.27
CA SER A 84 12.52 -12.95 -10.14
C SER A 84 11.04 -12.80 -10.41
N MET A 85 10.20 -13.21 -9.44
CA MET A 85 8.75 -13.14 -9.59
C MET A 85 8.10 -12.70 -8.28
N TYR A 86 7.24 -11.69 -8.35
CA TYR A 86 6.31 -11.34 -7.29
C TYR A 86 4.99 -12.07 -7.53
N HIS A 87 4.52 -12.83 -6.55
CA HIS A 87 3.30 -13.61 -6.67
C HIS A 87 2.70 -13.91 -5.30
N ARG A 88 1.51 -14.50 -5.30
CA ARG A 88 0.82 -14.93 -4.08
C ARG A 88 0.97 -16.44 -3.91
N ILE A 89 1.08 -16.86 -2.66
CA ILE A 89 0.93 -18.26 -2.24
C ILE A 89 -0.19 -18.38 -1.22
N VAL A 90 -0.78 -19.56 -1.11
CA VAL A 90 -1.69 -19.93 -0.02
C VAL A 90 -0.94 -20.89 0.89
N ASP A 91 -0.68 -20.49 2.15
CA ASP A 91 0.06 -21.33 3.10
C ASP A 91 -0.80 -22.51 3.58
N ALA A 92 -0.19 -23.47 4.29
CA ALA A 92 -0.88 -24.64 4.81
C ALA A 92 -2.04 -24.34 5.79
N ARG A 93 -2.15 -23.10 6.27
CA ARG A 93 -3.22 -22.63 7.15
C ARG A 93 -4.32 -21.87 6.38
N GLY A 94 -4.21 -21.80 5.05
CA GLY A 94 -5.16 -21.10 4.19
C GLY A 94 -4.94 -19.57 4.09
N ASN A 95 -3.85 -19.03 4.63
CA ASN A 95 -3.58 -17.60 4.52
C ASN A 95 -2.91 -17.29 3.19
N THR A 96 -3.38 -16.25 2.52
CA THR A 96 -2.70 -15.70 1.34
C THR A 96 -1.49 -14.88 1.77
N ARG A 97 -0.32 -15.22 1.23
CA ARG A 97 0.94 -14.48 1.43
C ARG A 97 1.41 -13.89 0.12
N HIS A 98 1.94 -12.69 0.20
CA HIS A 98 2.58 -11.98 -0.90
C HIS A 98 4.08 -12.22 -0.83
N VAL A 99 4.65 -12.88 -1.84
CA VAL A 99 6.05 -13.29 -1.81
C VAL A 99 6.82 -12.81 -3.03
N LEU A 100 8.07 -12.47 -2.83
CA LEU A 100 9.06 -12.28 -3.89
C LEU A 100 9.97 -13.49 -3.90
N THR A 101 9.99 -14.20 -5.02
CA THR A 101 10.90 -15.33 -5.24
C THR A 101 11.95 -14.93 -6.29
N SER A 102 13.21 -15.15 -5.97
CA SER A 102 14.32 -14.81 -6.84
C SER A 102 15.36 -15.93 -6.81
N GLY A 103 15.94 -16.26 -7.94
CA GLY A 103 16.91 -17.34 -8.02
C GLY A 103 17.60 -17.43 -9.36
N ASP A 104 18.50 -18.39 -9.45
CA ASP A 104 19.28 -18.66 -10.64
C ASP A 104 19.34 -20.16 -10.94
N ALA A 105 19.53 -20.48 -12.20
CA ALA A 105 19.73 -21.84 -12.67
C ALA A 105 21.22 -22.14 -12.84
N ILE A 106 21.67 -23.20 -12.20
CA ILE A 106 23.04 -23.72 -12.32
C ILE A 106 23.09 -24.68 -13.51
N LYS A 107 24.08 -24.54 -14.39
CA LYS A 107 24.29 -25.36 -15.55
C LYS A 107 25.59 -26.15 -15.45
N ASP A 108 25.61 -27.31 -16.08
CA ASP A 108 26.82 -28.09 -16.32
C ASP A 108 27.64 -27.53 -17.48
N GLU A 109 28.77 -28.20 -17.80
CA GLU A 109 29.65 -27.85 -18.91
C GLU A 109 28.97 -27.98 -20.28
N ASP A 110 27.95 -28.83 -20.41
CA ASP A 110 27.14 -29.03 -21.62
C ASP A 110 26.01 -27.98 -21.75
N GLY A 111 25.87 -27.07 -20.77
CA GLY A 111 24.85 -26.03 -20.75
C GLY A 111 23.47 -26.49 -20.28
N ARG A 112 23.36 -27.71 -19.75
CA ARG A 112 22.11 -28.27 -19.21
C ARG A 112 21.90 -27.75 -17.78
N VAL A 113 20.66 -27.40 -17.43
CA VAL A 113 20.31 -26.98 -16.07
C VAL A 113 20.36 -28.21 -15.14
N THR A 114 21.21 -28.13 -14.13
CA THR A 114 21.38 -29.17 -13.11
C THR A 114 20.78 -28.84 -11.77
N ALA A 115 20.67 -27.55 -11.44
CA ALA A 115 19.99 -27.10 -10.23
C ALA A 115 19.34 -25.74 -10.39
N LEU A 116 18.32 -25.47 -9.55
CA LEU A 116 17.80 -24.13 -9.30
C LEU A 116 18.06 -23.80 -7.84
N GLU A 117 18.62 -22.63 -7.57
CA GLU A 117 18.80 -22.13 -6.21
C GLU A 117 18.19 -20.75 -6.08
N GLY A 118 17.55 -20.47 -4.95
CA GLY A 118 16.92 -19.18 -4.78
C GLY A 118 16.45 -18.89 -3.37
N ILE A 119 15.85 -17.72 -3.26
CA ILE A 119 15.28 -17.17 -2.02
C ILE A 119 13.83 -16.77 -2.26
N MET A 120 13.01 -16.99 -1.26
CA MET A 120 11.64 -16.46 -1.18
C MET A 120 11.53 -15.56 0.03
N LEU A 121 11.03 -14.35 -0.18
CA LEU A 121 10.79 -13.32 0.83
C LEU A 121 9.29 -13.15 1.02
N ASP A 122 8.78 -13.25 2.24
CA ASP A 122 7.39 -12.94 2.58
C ASP A 122 7.24 -11.44 2.83
N LEU A 123 6.59 -10.75 1.92
CA LEU A 123 6.34 -9.31 1.96
C LEU A 123 4.98 -8.95 2.58
N SER A 124 4.20 -9.93 3.04
CA SER A 124 2.82 -9.72 3.51
C SER A 124 2.73 -8.73 4.67
N SER A 125 3.66 -8.80 5.63
CA SER A 125 3.71 -7.89 6.78
C SER A 125 4.06 -6.46 6.37
N THR A 126 4.98 -6.30 5.43
CA THR A 126 5.40 -4.99 4.90
C THR A 126 4.25 -4.32 4.17
N LEU A 127 3.62 -5.03 3.22
CA LEU A 127 2.47 -4.51 2.46
C LEU A 127 1.30 -4.13 3.37
N ARG A 128 1.02 -4.96 4.39
CA ARG A 128 -0.04 -4.64 5.35
C ARG A 128 0.26 -3.36 6.12
N ARG A 129 1.48 -3.18 6.61
CA ARG A 129 1.90 -1.97 7.34
C ARG A 129 1.79 -0.72 6.47
N GLU A 130 2.27 -0.79 5.23
CA GLU A 130 2.15 0.33 4.29
C GLU A 130 0.69 0.70 4.03
N THR A 131 -0.17 -0.30 3.79
CA THR A 131 -1.60 -0.08 3.58
C THR A 131 -2.27 0.52 4.83
N GLU A 132 -1.96 0.02 6.03
CA GLU A 132 -2.47 0.56 7.29
C GLU A 132 -1.98 1.98 7.55
N GLN A 133 -0.72 2.27 7.21
CA GLN A 133 -0.16 3.61 7.35
C GLN A 133 -0.86 4.60 6.43
N ILE A 134 -1.02 4.27 5.15
CA ILE A 134 -1.74 5.10 4.17
C ILE A 134 -3.19 5.33 4.64
N ALA A 135 -3.86 4.28 5.13
CA ALA A 135 -5.22 4.41 5.65
C ALA A 135 -5.30 5.35 6.88
N ARG A 136 -4.35 5.23 7.82
CA ARG A 136 -4.28 6.14 8.99
C ARG A 136 -4.04 7.58 8.57
N GLU A 137 -3.09 7.81 7.67
CA GLU A 137 -2.79 9.16 7.16
C GLU A 137 -4.00 9.77 6.45
N ALA A 138 -4.73 8.97 5.66
CA ALA A 138 -5.95 9.43 5.01
C ALA A 138 -7.05 9.81 6.03
N VAL A 139 -7.23 9.03 7.10
CA VAL A 139 -8.17 9.34 8.19
C VAL A 139 -7.77 10.61 8.92
N VAL A 140 -6.48 10.76 9.26
CA VAL A 140 -5.97 11.97 9.93
C VAL A 140 -6.19 13.21 9.05
N ALA A 141 -5.85 13.12 7.76
CA ALA A 141 -6.04 14.21 6.80
C ALA A 141 -7.52 14.57 6.63
N ALA A 142 -8.41 13.58 6.55
CA ALA A 142 -9.87 13.81 6.49
C ALA A 142 -10.41 14.49 7.75
N THR A 143 -9.95 14.07 8.92
CA THR A 143 -10.37 14.65 10.21
C THR A 143 -9.85 16.09 10.34
N ALA A 144 -8.61 16.36 10.00
CA ALA A 144 -8.03 17.71 9.98
C ALA A 144 -8.80 18.63 9.02
N THR A 145 -9.11 18.14 7.82
CA THR A 145 -9.90 18.87 6.82
C THR A 145 -11.28 19.24 7.37
N ARG A 146 -11.96 18.30 8.02
CA ARG A 146 -13.27 18.53 8.62
C ARG A 146 -13.18 19.58 9.74
N SER A 147 -12.18 19.48 10.61
CA SER A 147 -11.96 20.43 11.70
C SER A 147 -11.76 21.86 11.17
N ILE A 148 -10.96 22.05 10.12
CA ILE A 148 -10.73 23.34 9.48
C ILE A 148 -12.04 23.92 8.93
N ILE A 149 -12.86 23.12 8.27
CA ILE A 149 -14.15 23.56 7.73
C ILE A 149 -15.11 23.92 8.85
N ASP A 150 -15.19 23.14 9.94
CA ASP A 150 -16.05 23.40 11.06
C ASP A 150 -15.65 24.68 11.81
N GLN A 151 -14.35 24.93 11.97
CA GLN A 151 -13.84 26.18 12.56
C GLN A 151 -14.17 27.40 11.70
N ALA A 152 -13.91 27.32 10.37
CA ALA A 152 -14.26 28.40 9.45
C ALA A 152 -15.77 28.70 9.45
N ARG A 153 -16.58 27.62 9.47
CA ARG A 153 -18.03 27.72 9.62
C ARG A 153 -18.42 28.46 10.93
N GLY A 154 -17.79 28.10 12.03
CA GLY A 154 -18.00 28.78 13.33
C GLY A 154 -17.65 30.28 13.28
N ILE A 155 -16.56 30.65 12.63
CA ILE A 155 -16.18 32.06 12.43
C ILE A 155 -17.25 32.82 11.62
N LEU A 156 -17.71 32.23 10.51
CA LEU A 156 -18.76 32.83 9.68
C LEU A 156 -20.09 32.98 10.45
N MET A 157 -20.46 31.96 11.24
CA MET A 157 -21.65 32.03 12.10
C MET A 157 -21.57 33.18 13.08
N GLY A 158 -20.43 33.33 13.77
CA GLY A 158 -20.24 34.39 14.74
C GLY A 158 -20.15 35.80 14.13
N ARG A 159 -19.51 35.92 12.95
CA ARG A 159 -19.36 37.22 12.28
C ARG A 159 -20.64 37.71 11.58
N LEU A 160 -21.41 36.79 11.02
CA LEU A 160 -22.59 37.11 10.22
C LEU A 160 -23.91 36.92 10.95
N LEU A 161 -23.88 36.36 12.18
CA LEU A 161 -25.06 35.98 12.97
C LEU A 161 -26.03 35.08 12.19
N ILE A 162 -25.49 34.12 11.40
CA ILE A 162 -26.24 33.16 10.57
C ILE A 162 -26.17 31.75 11.14
N GLY A 163 -27.10 30.91 10.73
CA GLY A 163 -27.10 29.51 11.11
C GLY A 163 -25.98 28.70 10.42
N SER A 164 -25.68 27.52 10.99
CA SER A 164 -24.62 26.60 10.55
C SER A 164 -24.74 26.22 9.08
N GLU A 165 -25.94 25.91 8.60
CA GLU A 165 -26.19 25.55 7.22
C GLU A 165 -25.91 26.71 6.26
N ALA A 166 -26.37 27.91 6.58
CA ALA A 166 -26.11 29.10 5.77
C ALA A 166 -24.62 29.44 5.70
N ALA A 167 -23.89 29.29 6.80
CA ALA A 167 -22.45 29.49 6.85
C ALA A 167 -21.71 28.43 5.99
N PHE A 168 -22.12 27.19 6.02
CA PHE A 168 -21.56 26.12 5.19
C PHE A 168 -21.82 26.37 3.69
N GLN A 169 -23.03 26.77 3.33
CA GLN A 169 -23.39 27.09 1.96
C GLN A 169 -22.58 28.27 1.39
N LEU A 170 -22.23 29.27 2.21
CA LEU A 170 -21.33 30.34 1.80
C LEU A 170 -19.94 29.80 1.42
N LEU A 171 -19.38 28.91 2.25
CA LEU A 171 -18.08 28.25 1.95
C LEU A 171 -18.16 27.44 0.66
N VAL A 172 -19.20 26.62 0.51
CA VAL A 172 -19.40 25.77 -0.69
C VAL A 172 -19.56 26.62 -1.95
N THR A 173 -20.39 27.64 -1.89
CA THR A 173 -20.63 28.55 -3.04
C THR A 173 -19.33 29.24 -3.47
N HIS A 174 -18.57 29.76 -2.50
CA HIS A 174 -17.28 30.41 -2.80
C HIS A 174 -16.25 29.43 -3.35
N SER A 175 -16.15 28.23 -2.77
CA SER A 175 -15.29 27.14 -3.24
C SER A 175 -15.58 26.79 -4.71
N SER A 176 -16.85 26.57 -5.03
CA SER A 176 -17.29 26.19 -6.38
C SER A 176 -17.00 27.28 -7.41
N HIS A 177 -17.25 28.55 -7.09
CA HIS A 177 -17.03 29.66 -8.00
C HIS A 177 -15.56 29.96 -8.29
N ARG A 178 -14.70 29.73 -7.31
CA ARG A 178 -13.26 29.93 -7.43
C ARG A 178 -12.53 28.69 -7.95
N ASN A 179 -13.25 27.60 -8.10
CA ASN A 179 -12.66 26.26 -8.39
C ASN A 179 -11.54 25.89 -7.41
N LEU A 180 -11.76 26.23 -6.12
CA LEU A 180 -10.83 25.92 -5.03
C LEU A 180 -11.41 24.79 -4.18
N LYS A 181 -10.56 23.97 -3.59
CA LYS A 181 -11.02 22.97 -2.61
C LYS A 181 -11.64 23.69 -1.39
N LEU A 182 -12.74 23.17 -0.86
CA LEU A 182 -13.45 23.74 0.29
C LEU A 182 -12.52 23.95 1.50
N ALA A 183 -11.61 23.01 1.75
CA ALA A 183 -10.62 23.10 2.81
C ALA A 183 -9.66 24.28 2.63
N VAL A 184 -9.32 24.66 1.39
CA VAL A 184 -8.45 25.81 1.09
C VAL A 184 -9.17 27.11 1.42
N VAL A 185 -10.43 27.21 1.04
CA VAL A 185 -11.28 28.36 1.40
C VAL A 185 -11.42 28.49 2.92
N ALA A 186 -11.69 27.38 3.60
CA ALA A 186 -11.81 27.34 5.04
C ALA A 186 -10.50 27.72 5.76
N ALA A 187 -9.37 27.20 5.30
CA ALA A 187 -8.04 27.53 5.83
C ALA A 187 -7.72 29.03 5.69
N GLU A 188 -8.12 29.65 4.58
CA GLU A 188 -7.93 31.09 4.37
C GLU A 188 -8.75 31.92 5.35
N ILE A 189 -10.00 31.55 5.63
CA ILE A 189 -10.82 32.19 6.67
C ILE A 189 -10.15 32.10 8.03
N LEU A 190 -9.62 30.94 8.40
CA LEU A 190 -8.89 30.74 9.65
C LEU A 190 -7.63 31.59 9.72
N ARG A 191 -6.85 31.61 8.64
CA ARG A 191 -5.64 32.43 8.54
C ARG A 191 -5.93 33.91 8.76
N LEU A 192 -6.94 34.44 8.09
CA LEU A 192 -7.36 35.83 8.21
C LEU A 192 -7.87 36.14 9.63
N ALA A 193 -8.60 35.22 10.25
CA ALA A 193 -9.11 35.39 11.60
C ALA A 193 -8.01 35.40 12.68
N ALA A 194 -6.87 34.78 12.43
CA ALA A 194 -5.74 34.69 13.35
C ALA A 194 -4.76 35.87 13.27
N LEU A 195 -4.82 36.71 12.22
CA LEU A 195 -3.92 37.84 12.05
C LEU A 195 -4.33 39.03 12.93
N PRO A 196 -3.37 39.80 13.50
CA PRO A 196 -3.66 41.00 14.31
C PRO A 196 -4.45 42.06 13.52
N GLU A 197 -4.18 42.24 12.25
CA GLU A 197 -4.88 43.15 11.33
C GLU A 197 -5.98 42.46 10.52
N GLY A 198 -6.20 41.16 10.78
CA GLY A 198 -7.12 40.28 10.05
C GLY A 198 -8.60 40.63 10.07
N PRO A 199 -9.14 41.35 11.09
CA PRO A 199 -10.58 41.67 11.13
C PRO A 199 -11.06 42.42 9.88
N ALA A 200 -10.32 43.38 9.37
CA ALA A 200 -10.68 44.15 8.17
C ALA A 200 -10.58 43.31 6.87
N GLU A 201 -9.53 42.51 6.74
CA GLU A 201 -9.34 41.62 5.60
C GLU A 201 -10.36 40.47 5.61
N LEU A 202 -10.65 39.93 6.79
CA LEU A 202 -11.67 38.88 6.95
C LEU A 202 -13.05 39.43 6.58
N ASP A 203 -13.41 40.63 7.07
CA ASP A 203 -14.69 41.26 6.72
C ASP A 203 -14.78 41.58 5.21
N ALA A 204 -13.69 41.94 4.57
CA ALA A 204 -13.65 42.14 3.12
C ALA A 204 -13.86 40.80 2.35
N ALA A 205 -13.19 39.75 2.78
CA ALA A 205 -13.36 38.41 2.22
C ALA A 205 -14.80 37.89 2.39
N ILE A 206 -15.37 38.08 3.56
CA ILE A 206 -16.77 37.70 3.89
C ILE A 206 -17.76 38.48 3.02
N ARG A 207 -17.58 39.78 2.84
CA ARG A 207 -18.43 40.60 1.96
C ARG A 207 -18.37 40.15 0.52
N GLU A 208 -17.17 39.77 0.03
CA GLU A 208 -17.02 39.21 -1.30
C GLU A 208 -17.79 37.88 -1.48
N MET A 209 -17.71 36.99 -0.46
CA MET A 209 -18.45 35.74 -0.46
C MET A 209 -19.97 35.94 -0.51
N GLN A 210 -20.49 36.86 0.29
CA GLN A 210 -21.93 37.20 0.31
C GLN A 210 -22.41 37.81 -1.01
N ALA A 211 -21.67 38.77 -1.56
CA ALA A 211 -22.01 39.39 -2.84
C ALA A 211 -22.08 38.39 -4.00
N ARG A 212 -21.22 37.41 -3.96
CA ARG A 212 -21.22 36.30 -4.97
C ARG A 212 -22.38 35.34 -4.76
N ALA A 213 -22.71 34.97 -3.52
CA ALA A 213 -23.84 34.11 -3.24
C ALA A 213 -25.17 34.74 -3.73
N LEU A 214 -25.38 36.02 -3.51
CA LEU A 214 -26.57 36.76 -3.97
C LEU A 214 -26.68 36.79 -5.51
N LYS A 215 -25.57 36.92 -6.25
CA LYS A 215 -25.57 36.85 -7.72
C LYS A 215 -26.03 35.50 -8.26
N VAL A 216 -25.69 34.41 -7.59
CA VAL A 216 -26.10 33.06 -7.98
C VAL A 216 -27.59 32.83 -7.78
N GLU A 217 -28.14 33.28 -6.65
CA GLU A 217 -29.57 33.16 -6.40
C GLU A 217 -30.41 33.97 -7.40
N SER A 218 -29.93 35.14 -7.80
CA SER A 218 -30.61 35.96 -8.81
C SER A 218 -30.57 35.36 -10.21
N SER A 219 -29.50 34.62 -10.53
CA SER A 219 -29.36 33.92 -11.84
C SER A 219 -30.18 32.62 -11.93
N ARG A 220 -30.52 32.00 -10.80
CA ARG A 220 -31.35 30.78 -10.75
C ARG A 220 -32.86 31.07 -10.79
N ARG A 221 -33.26 32.34 -10.58
CA ARG A 221 -34.68 32.77 -10.61
C ARG A 221 -35.11 33.32 -11.98
N LYS A 222 -34.18 33.41 -12.91
CA LYS A 222 -34.46 33.73 -14.33
C LYS A 222 -34.38 32.46 -15.19
#